data_2cbe8988b3d21e99152acc19d8cc66f7
#
_entry.id   2cbe8988b3d21e99152acc19d8cc66f7
#
_cell.length_a   1.000
_cell.length_b   1.000
_cell.length_c   1.000
_cell.angle_alpha   90.00
_cell.angle_beta   90.00
_cell.angle_gamma   90.00
#
_symmetry.space_group_name_H-M   'P 1'
#
loop_
_entity.id
_entity.type
_entity.pdbx_description
1 polymer ?
#
loop_
_entity_poly.entity_id
_entity_poly.type
_entity_poly.pdbx_seq_one_letter_code
_entity_poly.pdbx_strand_id
1 'polypeptide(L)'
;MTADGRPRIPTGILGEAPIRELEIALAGSIVGPGEPNYETARQVWNNAIDKRPALIVRAASTEDVARTIAFARRVGQPIAVRGGAHSAAGFSTCDHGIVIDLAQLNDVQVDVGSRRALAGGGSTWKIFDAATQAYGLATTGGLVSSTGLEHWSRWLRAWRRCRPSGPEVRPHVRQPSVRRVGDR
;
A
#
# COMPACT_ATOMS: atom_id res chain seq x y z
N MET A 1 17.44 2.31 24.30
CA MET A 1 16.20 2.90 24.84
C MET A 1 16.33 4.40 24.71
N THR A 2 15.30 5.04 24.13
CA THR A 2 15.18 6.50 24.13
C THR A 2 14.76 6.98 25.54
N ALA A 3 14.82 8.28 25.81
CA ALA A 3 14.42 8.84 27.11
C ALA A 3 12.96 8.58 27.49
N ASP A 4 12.10 8.23 26.50
CA ASP A 4 10.69 7.86 26.64
C ASP A 4 10.45 6.33 26.69
N GLY A 5 11.51 5.53 26.85
CA GLY A 5 11.42 4.07 27.01
C GLY A 5 11.21 3.28 25.71
N ARG A 6 11.19 3.94 24.54
CA ARG A 6 11.04 3.25 23.26
C ARG A 6 12.34 2.60 22.78
N PRO A 7 12.30 1.46 22.07
CA PRO A 7 13.49 0.87 21.49
C PRO A 7 14.12 1.85 20.48
N ARG A 8 15.46 1.96 20.51
CA ARG A 8 16.20 2.75 19.51
C ARG A 8 16.11 2.08 18.15
N ILE A 9 15.66 2.81 17.13
CA ILE A 9 15.80 2.40 15.74
C ILE A 9 17.30 2.47 15.40
N PRO A 10 17.95 1.39 14.94
CA PRO A 10 19.33 1.45 14.52
C PRO A 10 19.49 2.39 13.32
N THR A 11 20.13 3.51 13.53
CA THR A 11 20.11 4.71 12.66
C THR A 11 21.24 4.77 11.66
N GLY A 12 21.89 3.66 11.36
CA GLY A 12 23.13 3.60 10.58
C GLY A 12 23.16 4.36 9.24
N ILE A 13 22.00 4.66 8.64
CA ILE A 13 21.90 5.36 7.34
C ILE A 13 21.07 6.64 7.44
N LEU A 14 20.07 6.70 8.32
CA LEU A 14 19.06 7.78 8.30
C LEU A 14 19.21 8.83 9.41
N GLY A 15 20.00 8.56 10.46
CA GLY A 15 20.13 9.42 11.63
C GLY A 15 18.89 9.42 12.54
N GLU A 16 19.07 9.59 13.86
CA GLU A 16 17.94 9.57 14.82
C GLU A 16 17.04 10.79 14.71
N ALA A 17 17.63 11.98 14.57
CA ALA A 17 16.88 13.23 14.58
C ALA A 17 15.90 13.35 13.38
N PRO A 18 16.27 13.06 12.13
CA PRO A 18 15.34 13.06 11.01
C PRO A 18 14.20 12.06 11.14
N ILE A 19 14.47 10.85 11.69
CA ILE A 19 13.42 9.84 11.90
C ILE A 19 12.42 10.32 12.95
N ARG A 20 12.90 10.91 14.05
CA ARG A 20 12.03 11.44 15.09
C ARG A 20 11.17 12.60 14.60
N GLU A 21 11.73 13.47 13.75
CA GLU A 21 10.97 14.53 13.09
C GLU A 21 9.82 13.95 12.25
N LEU A 22 10.11 12.92 11.46
CA LEU A 22 9.08 12.21 10.68
C LEU A 22 8.05 11.57 11.60
N GLU A 23 8.45 10.84 12.64
CA GLU A 23 7.56 10.15 13.57
C GLU A 23 6.55 11.10 14.22
N ILE A 24 7.00 12.29 14.65
CA ILE A 24 6.12 13.33 15.24
C ILE A 24 5.12 13.87 14.21
N ALA A 25 5.51 13.93 12.94
CA ALA A 25 4.68 14.48 11.89
C ALA A 25 3.59 13.52 11.38
N LEU A 26 3.71 12.21 11.65
CA LEU A 26 2.78 11.19 11.16
C LEU A 26 1.60 10.99 12.11
N ALA A 27 0.42 10.75 11.53
CA ALA A 27 -0.73 10.19 12.26
C ALA A 27 -0.58 8.67 12.46
N GLY A 28 0.15 8.00 11.58
CA GLY A 28 0.48 6.58 11.64
C GLY A 28 1.66 6.27 12.57
N SER A 29 2.39 5.21 12.24
CA SER A 29 3.53 4.76 13.05
C SER A 29 4.72 4.35 12.20
N ILE A 30 5.90 4.36 12.80
CA ILE A 30 7.13 3.87 12.19
C ILE A 30 7.53 2.57 12.90
N VAL A 31 8.04 1.62 12.12
CA VAL A 31 8.66 0.39 12.62
C VAL A 31 10.07 0.29 12.03
N GLY A 32 11.08 0.20 12.87
CA GLY A 32 12.47 0.10 12.47
C GLY A 32 13.16 -1.17 12.97
N PRO A 33 14.35 -1.50 12.44
CA PRO A 33 15.18 -2.56 12.96
C PRO A 33 15.39 -2.39 14.47
N GLY A 34 15.30 -3.49 15.23
CA GLY A 34 15.43 -3.47 16.70
C GLY A 34 14.12 -3.33 17.46
N GLU A 35 13.02 -3.02 16.80
CA GLU A 35 11.69 -3.08 17.42
C GLU A 35 11.16 -4.52 17.44
N PRO A 36 10.42 -4.92 18.49
CA PRO A 36 9.93 -6.31 18.65
C PRO A 36 9.08 -6.80 17.49
N ASN A 37 8.36 -5.91 16.83
CA ASN A 37 7.45 -6.21 15.72
C ASN A 37 8.10 -6.04 14.33
N TYR A 38 9.38 -5.66 14.24
CA TYR A 38 10.03 -5.42 12.96
C TYR A 38 10.10 -6.66 12.08
N GLU A 39 10.49 -7.81 12.63
CA GLU A 39 10.61 -9.05 11.86
C GLU A 39 9.26 -9.47 11.26
N THR A 40 8.17 -9.31 11.99
CA THR A 40 6.82 -9.55 11.47
C THR A 40 6.40 -8.47 10.46
N ALA A 41 6.70 -7.21 10.76
CA ALA A 41 6.29 -6.09 9.91
C ALA A 41 6.97 -6.09 8.54
N ARG A 42 8.20 -6.57 8.41
CA ARG A 42 8.93 -6.61 7.13
C ARG A 42 8.54 -7.77 6.22
N GLN A 43 7.84 -8.79 6.75
CA GLN A 43 7.45 -9.97 5.97
C GLN A 43 6.50 -9.59 4.84
N VAL A 44 6.64 -10.30 3.73
CA VAL A 44 5.73 -10.28 2.58
C VAL A 44 5.23 -11.70 2.31
N TRP A 45 4.15 -11.84 1.53
CA TRP A 45 3.54 -13.14 1.24
C TRP A 45 4.54 -14.16 0.67
N ASN A 46 5.44 -13.73 -0.21
CA ASN A 46 6.48 -14.61 -0.75
C ASN A 46 7.67 -14.71 0.23
N ASN A 47 7.72 -15.76 1.01
CA ASN A 47 8.76 -16.00 2.02
C ASN A 47 10.19 -16.15 1.44
N ALA A 48 10.34 -16.34 0.11
CA ALA A 48 11.64 -16.31 -0.54
C ALA A 48 12.24 -14.88 -0.61
N ILE A 49 11.43 -13.86 -0.35
CA ILE A 49 11.84 -12.45 -0.33
C ILE A 49 12.17 -12.05 1.11
N ASP A 50 13.46 -12.03 1.44
CA ASP A 50 13.96 -11.66 2.77
C ASP A 50 14.70 -10.30 2.72
N LYS A 51 13.99 -9.23 2.42
CA LYS A 51 14.53 -7.87 2.40
C LYS A 51 14.42 -7.19 3.76
N ARG A 52 15.38 -6.29 4.04
CA ARG A 52 15.49 -5.58 5.31
C ARG A 52 15.41 -4.07 5.11
N PRO A 53 14.20 -3.49 5.13
CA PRO A 53 14.03 -2.04 5.02
C PRO A 53 14.63 -1.31 6.21
N ALA A 54 15.15 -0.10 5.98
CA ALA A 54 15.63 0.76 7.05
C ALA A 54 14.47 1.28 7.92
N LEU A 55 13.31 1.53 7.31
CA LEU A 55 12.07 1.93 7.99
C LEU A 55 10.85 1.32 7.30
N ILE A 56 9.83 1.04 8.09
CA ILE A 56 8.48 0.72 7.63
C ILE A 56 7.54 1.77 8.22
N VAL A 57 6.94 2.61 7.37
CA VAL A 57 5.96 3.61 7.77
C VAL A 57 4.57 3.05 7.54
N ARG A 58 3.81 2.81 8.60
CA ARG A 58 2.40 2.42 8.57
C ARG A 58 1.55 3.68 8.45
N ALA A 59 1.20 4.03 7.23
CA ALA A 59 0.46 5.25 6.94
C ALA A 59 -1.01 5.11 7.38
N ALA A 60 -1.48 6.03 8.24
CA ALA A 60 -2.87 6.14 8.66
C ALA A 60 -3.65 7.18 7.84
N SER A 61 -2.96 8.00 7.04
CA SER A 61 -3.56 9.02 6.19
C SER A 61 -2.80 9.19 4.88
N THR A 62 -3.45 9.83 3.90
CA THR A 62 -2.80 10.20 2.62
C THR A 62 -1.67 11.20 2.86
N GLU A 63 -1.82 12.04 3.88
CA GLU A 63 -0.80 13.00 4.30
C GLU A 63 0.46 12.30 4.81
N ASP A 64 0.33 11.20 5.54
CA ASP A 64 1.48 10.39 5.96
C ASP A 64 2.27 9.85 4.76
N VAL A 65 1.55 9.42 3.71
CA VAL A 65 2.19 8.98 2.46
C VAL A 65 2.99 10.12 1.82
N ALA A 66 2.39 11.31 1.72
CA ALA A 66 3.05 12.48 1.14
C ALA A 66 4.30 12.90 1.95
N ARG A 67 4.19 12.94 3.27
CA ARG A 67 5.30 13.27 4.18
C ARG A 67 6.42 12.24 4.10
N THR A 68 6.08 10.96 4.04
CA THR A 68 7.08 9.90 3.90
C THR A 68 7.81 9.97 2.57
N ILE A 69 7.13 10.29 1.46
CA ILE A 69 7.76 10.50 0.16
C ILE A 69 8.71 11.71 0.19
N ALA A 70 8.27 12.83 0.78
CA ALA A 70 9.11 14.02 0.92
C ALA A 70 10.36 13.73 1.78
N PHE A 71 10.18 13.00 2.89
CA PHE A 71 11.26 12.55 3.75
C PHE A 71 12.27 11.68 2.97
N ALA A 72 11.79 10.65 2.28
CA ALA A 72 12.65 9.73 1.53
C ALA A 72 13.48 10.44 0.45
N ARG A 73 12.86 11.41 -0.25
CA ARG A 73 13.56 12.28 -1.22
C ARG A 73 14.65 13.11 -0.54
N ARG A 74 14.37 13.69 0.63
CA ARG A 74 15.32 14.51 1.39
C ARG A 74 16.55 13.72 1.82
N VAL A 75 16.34 12.47 2.24
CA VAL A 75 17.40 11.58 2.71
C VAL A 75 18.01 10.69 1.63
N GLY A 76 17.55 10.79 0.38
CA GLY A 76 18.06 10.03 -0.76
C GLY A 76 17.81 8.52 -0.70
N GLN A 77 16.71 8.08 -0.04
CA GLN A 77 16.43 6.67 0.13
C GLN A 77 15.39 6.14 -0.88
N PRO A 78 15.55 4.88 -1.34
CA PRO A 78 14.55 4.23 -2.17
C PRO A 78 13.26 3.98 -1.38
N ILE A 79 12.15 4.00 -2.10
CA ILE A 79 10.82 3.73 -1.55
C ILE A 79 10.24 2.46 -2.18
N ALA A 80 9.65 1.60 -1.35
CA ALA A 80 8.72 0.58 -1.77
C ALA A 80 7.33 0.87 -1.18
N VAL A 81 6.27 0.66 -1.96
CA VAL A 81 4.88 0.82 -1.51
C VAL A 81 4.26 -0.55 -1.35
N ARG A 82 3.58 -0.77 -0.23
CA ARG A 82 2.96 -2.03 0.13
C ARG A 82 1.47 -1.83 0.45
N GLY A 83 0.60 -2.50 -0.36
CA GLY A 83 -0.81 -2.71 -0.02
C GLY A 83 -0.98 -4.09 0.63
N GLY A 84 -1.52 -5.07 -0.10
CA GLY A 84 -1.73 -6.44 0.39
C GLY A 84 -0.48 -7.33 0.51
N ALA A 85 0.73 -6.83 0.29
CA ALA A 85 2.02 -7.55 0.38
C ALA A 85 2.17 -8.79 -0.54
N HIS A 86 1.34 -8.96 -1.56
CA HIS A 86 1.32 -10.14 -2.45
C HIS A 86 2.19 -9.99 -3.72
N SER A 87 3.18 -9.09 -3.75
CA SER A 87 4.10 -8.97 -4.88
C SER A 87 5.01 -10.19 -4.97
N ALA A 88 4.81 -11.07 -5.96
CA ALA A 88 5.65 -12.25 -6.16
C ALA A 88 7.13 -11.89 -6.41
N ALA A 89 7.39 -10.75 -7.08
CA ALA A 89 8.73 -10.25 -7.37
C ALA A 89 9.34 -9.40 -6.23
N GLY A 90 8.62 -9.21 -5.10
CA GLY A 90 9.13 -8.48 -3.95
C GLY A 90 9.23 -6.96 -4.14
N PHE A 91 8.43 -6.36 -5.03
CA PHE A 91 8.41 -4.89 -5.22
C PHE A 91 7.72 -4.13 -4.08
N SER A 92 7.00 -4.83 -3.22
CA SER A 92 6.34 -4.25 -2.03
C SER A 92 7.28 -4.06 -0.83
N THR A 93 8.56 -4.37 -0.99
CA THR A 93 9.61 -4.20 0.03
C THR A 93 10.95 -3.88 -0.64
N CYS A 94 11.89 -3.33 0.12
CA CYS A 94 13.23 -2.98 -0.36
C CYS A 94 14.27 -3.18 0.75
N ASP A 95 15.54 -3.37 0.36
CA ASP A 95 16.65 -3.36 1.30
C ASP A 95 17.09 -1.94 1.58
N HIS A 96 17.39 -1.65 2.84
CA HIS A 96 17.93 -0.38 3.35
C HIS A 96 17.11 0.88 3.01
N GLY A 97 15.95 0.72 2.36
CA GLY A 97 15.06 1.82 1.99
C GLY A 97 13.87 1.97 2.93
N ILE A 98 12.87 2.70 2.48
CA ILE A 98 11.65 3.00 3.25
C ILE A 98 10.46 2.28 2.63
N VAL A 99 9.78 1.45 3.42
CA VAL A 99 8.50 0.84 3.02
C VAL A 99 7.35 1.71 3.50
N ILE A 100 6.47 2.12 2.58
CA ILE A 100 5.20 2.76 2.91
C ILE A 100 4.12 1.67 2.93
N ASP A 101 3.66 1.32 4.11
CA ASP A 101 2.62 0.33 4.33
C ASP A 101 1.26 1.01 4.38
N LEU A 102 0.41 0.69 3.40
CA LEU A 102 -0.92 1.28 3.22
C LEU A 102 -2.03 0.47 3.89
N ALA A 103 -1.72 -0.60 4.64
CA ALA A 103 -2.73 -1.53 5.17
C ALA A 103 -3.84 -0.85 6.00
N GLN A 104 -3.55 0.30 6.62
CA GLN A 104 -4.54 1.08 7.37
C GLN A 104 -5.42 1.97 6.49
N LEU A 105 -5.02 2.24 5.23
CA LEU A 105 -5.78 3.01 4.26
C LEU A 105 -6.69 2.07 3.46
N ASN A 106 -7.65 1.45 4.10
CA ASN A 106 -8.44 0.35 3.55
C ASN A 106 -9.95 0.66 3.45
N ASP A 107 -10.36 1.91 3.59
CA ASP A 107 -11.75 2.32 3.43
C ASP A 107 -12.27 2.05 2.02
N VAL A 108 -13.55 1.65 1.93
CA VAL A 108 -14.26 1.48 0.67
C VAL A 108 -15.56 2.26 0.70
N GLN A 109 -15.69 3.21 -0.21
CA GLN A 109 -16.90 4.01 -0.40
C GLN A 109 -17.62 3.56 -1.67
N VAL A 110 -18.91 3.24 -1.58
CA VAL A 110 -19.71 2.76 -2.70
C VAL A 110 -20.77 3.81 -3.08
N ASP A 111 -20.68 4.31 -4.30
CA ASP A 111 -21.75 5.10 -4.93
C ASP A 111 -22.65 4.17 -5.74
N VAL A 112 -23.78 3.84 -5.17
CA VAL A 112 -24.77 2.92 -5.77
C VAL A 112 -25.40 3.53 -7.03
N GLY A 113 -25.65 4.84 -7.02
CA GLY A 113 -26.30 5.54 -8.14
C GLY A 113 -25.44 5.51 -9.40
N SER A 114 -24.15 5.80 -9.27
CA SER A 114 -23.20 5.76 -10.41
C SER A 114 -22.55 4.39 -10.61
N ARG A 115 -22.84 3.41 -9.76
CA ARG A 115 -22.20 2.07 -9.73
C ARG A 115 -20.68 2.16 -9.70
N ARG A 116 -20.15 2.98 -8.82
CA ARG A 116 -18.70 3.17 -8.62
C ARG A 116 -18.34 2.87 -7.18
N ALA A 117 -17.12 2.39 -7.00
CA ALA A 117 -16.52 2.25 -5.67
C ALA A 117 -15.13 2.87 -5.67
N LEU A 118 -14.84 3.64 -4.62
CA LEU A 118 -13.53 4.19 -4.31
C LEU A 118 -12.97 3.37 -3.15
N ALA A 119 -11.75 2.86 -3.32
CA ALA A 119 -11.08 2.07 -2.29
C ALA A 119 -9.70 2.63 -1.98
N GLY A 120 -9.33 2.63 -0.72
CA GLY A 120 -7.99 2.98 -0.26
C GLY A 120 -6.93 2.00 -0.77
N GLY A 121 -5.67 2.44 -0.89
CA GLY A 121 -4.57 1.65 -1.44
C GLY A 121 -4.18 0.41 -0.61
N GLY A 122 -4.62 0.34 0.65
CA GLY A 122 -4.45 -0.81 1.53
C GLY A 122 -5.62 -1.80 1.51
N SER A 123 -6.69 -1.52 0.76
CA SER A 123 -7.85 -2.41 0.68
C SER A 123 -7.50 -3.73 0.02
N THR A 124 -8.05 -4.82 0.58
CA THR A 124 -8.01 -6.16 -0.03
C THR A 124 -9.32 -6.45 -0.76
N TRP A 125 -9.32 -7.48 -1.61
CA TRP A 125 -10.55 -7.94 -2.26
C TRP A 125 -11.63 -8.34 -1.26
N LYS A 126 -11.24 -8.92 -0.11
CA LYS A 126 -12.19 -9.24 0.97
C LYS A 126 -12.97 -8.01 1.44
N ILE A 127 -12.27 -6.90 1.69
CA ILE A 127 -12.88 -5.66 2.19
C ILE A 127 -13.75 -5.03 1.10
N PHE A 128 -13.23 -5.00 -0.13
CA PHE A 128 -13.93 -4.42 -1.28
C PHE A 128 -15.21 -5.17 -1.61
N ASP A 129 -15.14 -6.50 -1.72
CA ASP A 129 -16.28 -7.34 -2.03
C ASP A 129 -17.35 -7.26 -0.92
N ALA A 130 -16.95 -7.28 0.35
CA ALA A 130 -17.90 -7.12 1.45
C ALA A 130 -18.66 -5.79 1.37
N ALA A 131 -17.98 -4.69 1.02
CA ALA A 131 -18.60 -3.38 0.88
C ALA A 131 -19.55 -3.31 -0.33
N THR A 132 -19.17 -3.89 -1.47
CA THR A 132 -19.98 -3.83 -2.70
C THR A 132 -21.14 -4.80 -2.71
N GLN A 133 -20.97 -6.01 -2.13
CA GLN A 133 -22.01 -7.02 -2.03
C GLN A 133 -23.21 -6.54 -1.20
N ALA A 134 -23.00 -5.69 -0.21
CA ALA A 134 -24.09 -5.09 0.57
C ALA A 134 -25.13 -4.37 -0.31
N TYR A 135 -24.74 -3.98 -1.51
CA TYR A 135 -25.60 -3.31 -2.51
C TYR A 135 -25.87 -4.18 -3.75
N GLY A 136 -25.55 -5.47 -3.70
CA GLY A 136 -25.71 -6.38 -4.84
C GLY A 136 -24.80 -6.02 -6.04
N LEU A 137 -23.67 -5.39 -5.78
CA LEU A 137 -22.71 -4.97 -6.80
C LEU A 137 -21.47 -5.85 -6.77
N ALA A 138 -20.88 -6.11 -7.94
CA ALA A 138 -19.64 -6.84 -8.09
C ALA A 138 -18.78 -6.29 -9.25
N THR A 139 -17.49 -6.55 -9.22
CA THR A 139 -16.57 -6.26 -10.32
C THR A 139 -15.61 -7.42 -10.52
N THR A 140 -14.99 -7.47 -11.69
CA THR A 140 -13.91 -8.43 -11.95
C THR A 140 -12.69 -8.07 -11.13
N GLY A 141 -12.10 -9.08 -10.46
CA GLY A 141 -11.00 -8.86 -9.54
C GLY A 141 -10.06 -10.05 -9.37
N GLY A 142 -9.26 -10.01 -8.33
CA GLY A 142 -8.38 -11.09 -7.95
C GLY A 142 -9.15 -12.29 -7.39
N LEU A 143 -8.62 -13.50 -7.62
CA LEU A 143 -9.21 -14.76 -7.13
C LEU A 143 -9.03 -14.98 -5.63
N VAL A 144 -8.06 -14.32 -5.02
CA VAL A 144 -7.70 -14.51 -3.62
C VAL A 144 -8.09 -13.28 -2.82
N SER A 145 -8.96 -13.48 -1.84
CA SER A 145 -9.56 -12.41 -1.05
C SER A 145 -8.57 -11.59 -0.20
N SER A 146 -7.43 -12.16 0.15
CA SER A 146 -6.35 -11.47 0.90
C SER A 146 -5.46 -10.60 0.02
N THR A 147 -5.56 -10.68 -1.31
CA THR A 147 -4.75 -9.89 -2.24
C THR A 147 -5.20 -8.43 -2.23
N GLY A 148 -4.25 -7.50 -2.26
CA GLY A 148 -4.53 -6.08 -2.34
C GLY A 148 -5.08 -5.66 -3.72
N LEU A 149 -6.01 -4.71 -3.71
CA LEU A 149 -6.57 -4.11 -4.93
C LEU A 149 -5.51 -3.42 -5.80
N GLU A 150 -4.48 -2.85 -5.19
CA GLU A 150 -3.39 -2.16 -5.88
C GLU A 150 -2.65 -3.07 -6.86
N HIS A 151 -2.45 -4.32 -6.51
CA HIS A 151 -1.78 -5.30 -7.36
C HIS A 151 -2.51 -5.48 -8.71
N TRP A 152 -3.83 -5.57 -8.68
CA TRP A 152 -4.68 -5.72 -9.87
C TRP A 152 -4.66 -4.48 -10.78
N SER A 153 -4.67 -3.28 -10.21
CA SER A 153 -4.67 -2.03 -10.97
C SER A 153 -3.37 -1.84 -11.79
N ARG A 154 -2.25 -2.38 -11.34
CA ARG A 154 -0.97 -2.39 -12.08
C ARG A 154 -1.01 -3.37 -13.26
N TRP A 155 -1.62 -4.55 -13.09
CA TRP A 155 -1.81 -5.54 -14.15
C TRP A 155 -2.72 -5.02 -15.26
N LEU A 156 -3.83 -4.38 -14.92
CA LEU A 156 -4.71 -3.75 -15.90
C LEU A 156 -4.02 -2.66 -16.72
N ARG A 157 -3.11 -1.89 -16.11
CA ARG A 157 -2.30 -0.88 -16.83
C ARG A 157 -1.24 -1.54 -17.74
N ALA A 158 -0.60 -2.60 -17.31
CA ALA A 158 0.34 -3.35 -18.13
C ALA A 158 -0.36 -4.01 -19.31
N TRP A 159 -1.52 -4.65 -19.08
CA TRP A 159 -2.30 -5.31 -20.13
C TRP A 159 -2.82 -4.32 -21.19
N ARG A 160 -3.21 -3.10 -20.78
CA ARG A 160 -3.61 -2.03 -21.72
C ARG A 160 -2.46 -1.53 -22.60
N ARG A 161 -1.22 -1.54 -22.10
CA ARG A 161 -0.03 -1.17 -22.87
C ARG A 161 0.37 -2.24 -23.89
N CYS A 162 0.01 -3.49 -23.66
CA CYS A 162 0.32 -4.61 -24.54
C CYS A 162 -0.73 -4.85 -25.64
N ARG A 163 -1.80 -4.05 -25.73
CA ARG A 163 -2.75 -4.12 -26.85
C ARG A 163 -2.18 -3.40 -28.07
N PRO A 164 -2.04 -4.09 -29.22
CA PRO A 164 -1.72 -3.40 -30.46
C PRO A 164 -2.91 -2.50 -30.87
N SER A 165 -2.61 -1.24 -31.10
CA SER A 165 -3.39 -0.23 -31.82
C SER A 165 -4.92 -0.31 -31.72
N GLY A 166 -5.49 0.34 -30.71
CA GLY A 166 -6.87 0.84 -30.66
C GLY A 166 -6.86 2.28 -30.18
N PRO A 167 -7.91 3.10 -30.42
CA PRO A 167 -7.91 4.53 -30.20
C PRO A 167 -7.53 4.91 -28.78
N GLU A 168 -6.72 5.96 -28.69
CA GLU A 168 -6.10 6.54 -27.51
C GLU A 168 -7.11 6.78 -26.38
N VAL A 169 -7.07 5.92 -25.36
CA VAL A 169 -7.80 6.17 -24.11
C VAL A 169 -6.82 6.79 -23.12
N ARG A 170 -6.94 8.11 -22.92
CA ARG A 170 -6.17 8.86 -21.91
C ARG A 170 -6.29 8.18 -20.54
N PRO A 171 -5.21 8.11 -19.75
CA PRO A 171 -5.23 7.52 -18.44
C PRO A 171 -5.90 8.49 -17.44
N HIS A 172 -7.22 8.52 -17.44
CA HIS A 172 -7.92 8.85 -16.21
C HIS A 172 -7.78 7.62 -15.30
N VAL A 173 -7.42 7.86 -14.02
CA VAL A 173 -7.55 6.87 -12.96
C VAL A 173 -9.04 6.49 -12.94
N ARG A 174 -9.43 5.49 -13.72
CA ARG A 174 -10.82 5.03 -13.74
C ARG A 174 -10.98 4.14 -12.51
N GLN A 175 -11.79 4.61 -11.59
CA GLN A 175 -12.41 3.80 -10.56
C GLN A 175 -13.00 2.54 -11.23
N PRO A 176 -12.79 1.33 -10.70
CA PRO A 176 -13.39 0.14 -11.25
C PRO A 176 -14.91 0.30 -11.28
N SER A 177 -15.53 0.08 -12.44
CA SER A 177 -16.98 0.06 -12.55
C SER A 177 -17.52 -1.20 -11.87
N VAL A 178 -18.45 -1.02 -10.95
CA VAL A 178 -19.09 -2.10 -10.20
C VAL A 178 -20.39 -2.49 -10.93
N ARG A 179 -20.65 -3.79 -11.11
CA ARG A 179 -21.87 -4.31 -11.76
C ARG A 179 -22.78 -4.97 -10.73
N ARG A 180 -24.07 -4.99 -10.97
CA ARG A 180 -25.00 -5.78 -10.17
C ARG A 180 -24.77 -7.28 -10.40
N VAL A 181 -24.90 -8.07 -9.35
CA VAL A 181 -24.94 -9.52 -9.47
C VAL A 181 -26.24 -9.90 -10.18
N GLY A 182 -26.14 -10.46 -11.41
CA GLY A 182 -27.29 -10.80 -12.24
C GLY A 182 -27.39 -10.07 -13.58
N ASP A 183 -26.69 -8.97 -13.79
CA ASP A 183 -26.58 -8.34 -15.11
C ASP A 183 -25.66 -9.21 -16.00
N ARG A 184 -26.26 -9.90 -17.01
CA ARG A 184 -25.53 -10.66 -18.04
C ARG A 184 -25.12 -9.76 -19.19
#